data_7221e3d5ef4644ad2dda0a0e534b37ca
#
_entry.id   7221e3d5ef4644ad2dda0a0e534b37ca
#
_cell.length_a   1.000
_cell.length_b   1.000
_cell.length_c   1.000
_cell.angle_alpha   90.00
_cell.angle_beta   90.00
_cell.angle_gamma   90.00
#
_symmetry.space_group_name_H-M   'P 1'
#
loop_
_entity.id
_entity.type
_entity.pdbx_description
1 polymer ?
#
loop_
_entity_poly.entity_id
_entity_poly.type
_entity_poly.pdbx_seq_one_letter_code
_entity_poly.pdbx_strand_id
1 'polypeptide(L)'
;RTGCPWRDIPCCFGHSNSIFKRFNRWSSSGKLLRLFKLLASCPDMEWIFIDGSHVRAHQHSAGIANQSISKSVGGNSSKIHLIVDAHGNPIDFMITDGTTHDVKVAPDLISTLDLKETKVVCADKGYDSEPLREQIRKTGTKANIPKKTNSQSNNDHMDWYLYKIRHLVENMFCRLKQFRGIATRYDKLKRNYQSSV
;
A
#
# COMPACT_ATOMS: atom_id res chain seq x y z
N ARG A 1 12.63 12.45 -6.56
CA ARG A 1 13.49 11.33 -6.16
C ARG A 1 14.43 11.67 -5.00
N THR A 2 14.82 12.94 -4.84
CA THR A 2 15.87 13.36 -3.88
C THR A 2 15.46 13.22 -2.41
N GLY A 3 14.17 13.41 -2.07
CA GLY A 3 13.71 13.48 -0.68
C GLY A 3 14.33 14.65 0.08
N CYS A 4 14.60 15.76 -0.61
CA CYS A 4 15.17 16.95 0.02
C CYS A 4 14.19 17.58 1.02
N PRO A 5 14.66 18.26 2.07
CA PRO A 5 13.81 19.06 2.93
C PRO A 5 13.06 20.14 2.14
N TRP A 6 11.85 20.47 2.59
CA TRP A 6 11.02 21.50 1.93
C TRP A 6 11.74 22.84 1.76
N ARG A 7 12.57 23.23 2.72
CA ARG A 7 13.36 24.47 2.69
C ARG A 7 14.44 24.49 1.60
N ASP A 8 14.87 23.31 1.13
CA ASP A 8 15.93 23.15 0.14
C ASP A 8 15.37 23.03 -1.29
N ILE A 9 14.07 23.29 -1.48
CA ILE A 9 13.47 23.36 -2.81
C ILE A 9 14.04 24.56 -3.55
N PRO A 10 14.56 24.36 -4.79
CA PRO A 10 15.07 25.45 -5.61
C PRO A 10 14.09 26.60 -5.79
N CYS A 11 14.57 27.84 -5.71
CA CYS A 11 13.73 29.05 -5.77
C CYS A 11 12.95 29.20 -7.09
N CYS A 12 13.41 28.56 -8.16
CA CYS A 12 12.68 28.51 -9.44
C CYS A 12 11.27 27.88 -9.34
N PHE A 13 11.02 27.02 -8.34
CA PHE A 13 9.70 26.47 -8.06
C PHE A 13 8.84 27.38 -7.18
N GLY A 14 9.38 28.47 -6.68
CA GLY A 14 8.74 29.42 -5.78
C GLY A 14 9.19 29.27 -4.33
N HIS A 15 8.56 30.05 -3.43
CA HIS A 15 8.96 30.08 -2.03
C HIS A 15 8.57 28.74 -1.34
N SER A 16 9.55 28.06 -0.75
CA SER A 16 9.42 26.72 -0.16
C SER A 16 8.26 26.58 0.85
N ASN A 17 8.07 27.60 1.70
CA ASN A 17 6.97 27.58 2.67
C ASN A 17 5.58 27.66 1.99
N SER A 18 5.45 28.38 0.87
CA SER A 18 4.19 28.46 0.10
C SER A 18 3.87 27.12 -0.54
N ILE A 19 4.88 26.42 -1.07
CA ILE A 19 4.75 25.08 -1.65
C ILE A 19 4.34 24.08 -0.57
N PHE A 20 5.04 24.08 0.58
CA PHE A 20 4.70 23.23 1.73
C PHE A 20 3.27 23.46 2.24
N LYS A 21 2.86 24.73 2.42
CA LYS A 21 1.49 25.07 2.87
C LYS A 21 0.44 24.56 1.86
N ARG A 22 0.71 24.66 0.54
CA ARG A 22 -0.18 24.14 -0.50
C ARG A 22 -0.28 22.62 -0.45
N PHE A 23 0.85 21.92 -0.37
CA PHE A 23 0.89 20.45 -0.21
C PHE A 23 0.10 20.01 1.02
N ASN A 24 0.37 20.61 2.18
CA ASN A 24 -0.30 20.26 3.43
C ASN A 24 -1.82 20.51 3.37
N ARG A 25 -2.26 21.59 2.70
CA ARG A 25 -3.68 21.88 2.48
C ARG A 25 -4.32 20.84 1.53
N TRP A 26 -3.64 20.44 0.46
CA TRP A 26 -4.15 19.43 -0.46
C TRP A 26 -4.19 18.05 0.18
N SER A 27 -3.19 17.71 0.98
CA SER A 27 -3.18 16.51 1.79
C SER A 27 -4.34 16.47 2.79
N SER A 28 -4.54 17.55 3.57
CA SER A 28 -5.62 17.63 4.58
C SER A 28 -7.03 17.60 3.98
N SER A 29 -7.21 18.13 2.76
CA SER A 29 -8.49 18.11 2.05
C SER A 29 -8.73 16.85 1.20
N GLY A 30 -7.80 15.88 1.21
CA GLY A 30 -7.87 14.66 0.42
C GLY A 30 -7.75 14.85 -1.09
N LYS A 31 -7.35 16.04 -1.57
CA LYS A 31 -7.26 16.33 -3.01
C LYS A 31 -6.26 15.42 -3.73
N LEU A 32 -5.12 15.13 -3.10
CA LEU A 32 -4.09 14.29 -3.71
C LEU A 32 -4.57 12.84 -3.84
N LEU A 33 -5.26 12.30 -2.83
CA LEU A 33 -5.86 10.96 -2.92
C LEU A 33 -6.97 10.88 -3.98
N ARG A 34 -7.79 11.94 -4.10
CA ARG A 34 -8.79 12.01 -5.18
C ARG A 34 -8.15 12.04 -6.55
N LEU A 35 -7.05 12.79 -6.72
CA LEU A 35 -6.28 12.80 -7.96
C LEU A 35 -5.72 11.40 -8.28
N PHE A 36 -5.15 10.70 -7.30
CA PHE A 36 -4.71 9.33 -7.47
C PHE A 36 -5.84 8.41 -7.95
N LYS A 37 -7.02 8.47 -7.31
CA LYS A 37 -8.19 7.67 -7.71
C LYS A 37 -8.67 7.99 -9.13
N LEU A 38 -8.60 9.25 -9.55
CA LEU A 38 -8.91 9.62 -10.93
C LEU A 38 -7.90 9.07 -11.94
N LEU A 39 -6.62 9.05 -11.61
CA LEU A 39 -5.58 8.46 -12.45
C LEU A 39 -5.67 6.93 -12.52
N ALA A 40 -6.16 6.31 -11.45
CA ALA A 40 -6.42 4.86 -11.37
C ALA A 40 -7.85 4.48 -11.81
N SER A 41 -8.51 5.28 -12.65
CA SER A 41 -9.95 5.09 -12.98
C SER A 41 -10.25 3.97 -13.96
N CYS A 42 -9.25 3.45 -14.67
CA CYS A 42 -9.42 2.39 -15.67
C CYS A 42 -8.42 1.23 -15.40
N PRO A 43 -8.47 0.57 -14.23
CA PRO A 43 -7.61 -0.57 -13.96
C PRO A 43 -8.09 -1.80 -14.74
N ASP A 44 -7.16 -2.68 -15.10
CA ASP A 44 -7.51 -4.02 -15.54
C ASP A 44 -7.80 -4.90 -14.32
N MET A 45 -9.07 -5.04 -14.00
CA MET A 45 -9.54 -5.74 -12.80
C MET A 45 -9.60 -7.26 -12.97
N GLU A 46 -9.17 -7.83 -14.10
CA GLU A 46 -9.23 -9.28 -14.31
C GLU A 46 -8.51 -10.05 -13.19
N TRP A 47 -7.31 -9.60 -12.84
CA TRP A 47 -6.52 -10.11 -11.72
C TRP A 47 -6.05 -8.96 -10.86
N ILE A 48 -6.10 -9.13 -9.56
CA ILE A 48 -5.53 -8.17 -8.61
C ILE A 48 -4.51 -8.86 -7.70
N PHE A 49 -3.46 -8.11 -7.38
CA PHE A 49 -2.37 -8.58 -6.52
C PHE A 49 -2.25 -7.67 -5.31
N ILE A 50 -2.18 -8.28 -4.12
CA ILE A 50 -2.09 -7.58 -2.85
C ILE A 50 -0.80 -7.94 -2.16
N ASP A 51 -0.09 -6.94 -1.66
CA ASP A 51 1.09 -7.15 -0.82
C ASP A 51 1.31 -5.98 0.14
N GLY A 52 2.15 -6.20 1.15
CA GLY A 52 2.53 -5.20 2.14
C GLY A 52 4.04 -5.02 2.22
N SER A 53 4.51 -3.78 2.21
CA SER A 53 5.93 -3.49 2.30
C SER A 53 6.24 -2.56 3.46
N HIS A 54 7.24 -2.93 4.26
CA HIS A 54 7.74 -2.10 5.36
C HIS A 54 8.53 -0.91 4.84
N VAL A 55 8.36 0.21 5.54
CA VAL A 55 9.08 1.45 5.32
C VAL A 55 9.65 1.91 6.65
N ARG A 56 10.96 2.19 6.67
CA ARG A 56 11.61 2.75 7.85
C ARG A 56 11.09 4.17 8.08
N ALA A 57 10.69 4.46 9.32
CA ALA A 57 10.32 5.81 9.74
C ALA A 57 11.52 6.49 10.40
N HIS A 58 11.91 7.65 9.88
CA HIS A 58 13.00 8.42 10.47
C HIS A 58 12.64 8.89 11.87
N GLN A 59 13.60 9.00 12.78
CA GLN A 59 13.35 9.40 14.17
C GLN A 59 12.57 10.71 14.30
N HIS A 60 12.78 11.67 13.39
CA HIS A 60 12.03 12.94 13.37
C HIS A 60 10.57 12.81 12.94
N SER A 61 10.17 11.71 12.33
CA SER A 61 8.77 11.44 11.99
C SER A 61 7.99 10.82 13.14
N ALA A 62 8.67 10.24 14.13
CA ALA A 62 8.08 9.66 15.33
C ALA A 62 7.77 10.73 16.38
N GLY A 63 6.92 10.38 17.37
CA GLY A 63 6.62 11.25 18.53
C GLY A 63 5.23 11.85 18.53
N ILE A 64 4.42 11.66 17.47
CA ILE A 64 2.99 12.00 17.47
C ILE A 64 2.20 10.68 17.50
N ALA A 65 1.28 10.56 18.46
CA ALA A 65 0.41 9.39 18.57
C ALA A 65 -0.50 9.23 17.34
N ASN A 66 -0.92 8.00 17.07
CA ASN A 66 -1.90 7.65 16.03
C ASN A 66 -1.51 8.05 14.59
N GLN A 67 -0.21 8.12 14.29
CA GLN A 67 0.29 8.46 12.94
C GLN A 67 0.77 7.22 12.14
N SER A 68 0.32 6.01 12.50
CA SER A 68 0.74 4.77 11.84
C SER A 68 2.26 4.60 11.80
N ILE A 69 2.90 4.81 12.94
CA ILE A 69 4.31 4.51 13.19
C ILE A 69 4.36 3.69 14.47
N SER A 70 5.02 2.54 14.43
CA SER A 70 5.29 1.70 15.59
C SER A 70 6.77 1.36 15.66
N LYS A 71 7.23 1.03 16.86
CA LYS A 71 8.58 0.54 17.09
C LYS A 71 8.59 -0.98 16.91
N SER A 72 9.38 -1.45 15.97
CA SER A 72 9.68 -2.88 15.74
C SER A 72 11.12 -3.19 16.12
N VAL A 73 11.54 -4.45 15.98
CA VAL A 73 12.95 -4.85 16.18
C VAL A 73 13.89 -4.04 15.27
N GLY A 74 13.45 -3.69 14.07
CA GLY A 74 14.20 -2.86 13.11
C GLY A 74 14.10 -1.35 13.34
N GLY A 75 13.50 -0.89 14.45
CA GLY A 75 13.28 0.52 14.76
C GLY A 75 11.87 1.00 14.41
N ASN A 76 11.69 2.33 14.30
CA ASN A 76 10.42 2.91 13.93
C ASN A 76 10.07 2.59 12.48
N SER A 77 8.86 2.11 12.23
CA SER A 77 8.42 1.70 10.90
C SER A 77 6.93 1.96 10.66
N SER A 78 6.62 2.14 9.39
CA SER A 78 5.25 2.10 8.83
C SER A 78 5.17 0.95 7.83
N LYS A 79 3.97 0.57 7.43
CA LYS A 79 3.74 -0.42 6.37
C LYS A 79 2.81 0.16 5.32
N ILE A 80 3.16 -0.02 4.05
CA ILE A 80 2.31 0.31 2.91
C ILE A 80 1.71 -1.01 2.44
N HIS A 81 0.39 -1.11 2.45
CA HIS A 81 -0.36 -2.19 1.83
C HIS A 81 -0.85 -1.67 0.48
N LEU A 82 -0.60 -2.40 -0.58
CA LEU A 82 -0.85 -1.97 -1.95
C LEU A 82 -1.66 -3.03 -2.69
N ILE A 83 -2.61 -2.56 -3.50
CA ILE A 83 -3.28 -3.38 -4.51
C ILE A 83 -2.86 -2.87 -5.88
N VAL A 84 -2.50 -3.80 -6.75
CA VAL A 84 -2.23 -3.51 -8.17
C VAL A 84 -3.14 -4.34 -9.07
N ASP A 85 -3.40 -3.83 -10.26
CA ASP A 85 -4.15 -4.48 -11.34
C ASP A 85 -3.33 -5.58 -12.05
N ALA A 86 -3.92 -6.19 -13.09
CA ALA A 86 -3.28 -7.23 -13.89
C ALA A 86 -2.01 -6.77 -14.62
N HIS A 87 -1.84 -5.46 -14.81
CA HIS A 87 -0.65 -4.84 -15.39
C HIS A 87 0.37 -4.33 -14.36
N GLY A 88 0.07 -4.43 -13.06
CA GLY A 88 0.91 -3.94 -11.98
C GLY A 88 0.76 -2.44 -11.70
N ASN A 89 -0.31 -1.80 -12.20
CA ASN A 89 -0.62 -0.41 -11.85
C ASN A 89 -1.32 -0.33 -10.49
N PRO A 90 -1.01 0.68 -9.66
CA PRO A 90 -1.62 0.80 -8.34
C PRO A 90 -3.10 1.20 -8.45
N ILE A 91 -3.98 0.44 -7.79
CA ILE A 91 -5.42 0.72 -7.72
C ILE A 91 -5.78 1.42 -6.42
N ASP A 92 -5.27 0.88 -5.32
CA ASP A 92 -5.50 1.40 -3.98
C ASP A 92 -4.36 1.06 -3.04
N PHE A 93 -4.24 1.81 -1.95
CA PHE A 93 -3.25 1.54 -0.92
C PHE A 93 -3.69 2.04 0.46
N MET A 94 -3.15 1.42 1.49
CA MET A 94 -3.39 1.79 2.88
C MET A 94 -2.06 1.85 3.65
N ILE A 95 -1.94 2.79 4.58
CA ILE A 95 -0.77 2.93 5.45
C ILE A 95 -1.16 2.57 6.87
N THR A 96 -0.40 1.64 7.43
CA THR A 96 -0.51 1.22 8.83
C THR A 96 0.81 1.41 9.57
N ASP A 97 0.82 1.16 10.85
CA ASP A 97 2.06 0.99 11.59
C ASP A 97 2.77 -0.31 11.16
N GLY A 98 4.08 -0.37 11.40
CA GLY A 98 4.91 -1.47 10.93
C GLY A 98 4.66 -2.81 11.64
N THR A 99 3.92 -2.84 12.75
CA THR A 99 3.59 -4.07 13.50
C THR A 99 2.24 -4.66 13.12
N THR A 100 1.45 -3.94 12.33
CA THR A 100 0.14 -4.42 11.88
C THR A 100 0.30 -5.59 10.92
N HIS A 101 -0.36 -6.71 11.24
CA HIS A 101 -0.39 -7.89 10.37
C HIS A 101 -1.25 -7.65 9.12
N ASP A 102 -0.78 -8.14 7.96
CA ASP A 102 -1.42 -7.97 6.66
C ASP A 102 -2.87 -8.46 6.63
N VAL A 103 -3.12 -9.59 7.27
CA VAL A 103 -4.44 -10.21 7.36
C VAL A 103 -5.50 -9.31 8.02
N LYS A 104 -5.09 -8.36 8.88
CA LYS A 104 -6.02 -7.44 9.53
C LYS A 104 -6.44 -6.28 8.63
N VAL A 105 -5.62 -5.94 7.66
CA VAL A 105 -5.82 -4.78 6.76
C VAL A 105 -6.51 -5.18 5.47
N ALA A 106 -6.27 -6.41 5.01
CA ALA A 106 -6.79 -6.90 3.75
C ALA A 106 -8.32 -6.81 3.60
N PRO A 107 -9.16 -7.13 4.62
CA PRO A 107 -10.61 -6.99 4.51
C PRO A 107 -11.04 -5.55 4.19
N ASP A 108 -10.47 -4.57 4.90
CA ASP A 108 -10.79 -3.15 4.69
C ASP A 108 -10.33 -2.69 3.31
N LEU A 109 -9.13 -3.09 2.91
CA LEU A 109 -8.54 -2.72 1.63
C LEU A 109 -9.35 -3.31 0.45
N ILE A 110 -9.78 -4.57 0.55
CA ILE A 110 -10.62 -5.23 -0.46
C ILE A 110 -12.02 -4.59 -0.49
N SER A 111 -12.57 -4.18 0.63
CA SER A 111 -13.91 -3.57 0.69
C SER A 111 -14.02 -2.25 -0.07
N THR A 112 -12.87 -1.60 -0.37
CA THR A 112 -12.84 -0.36 -1.16
C THR A 112 -12.99 -0.59 -2.67
N LEU A 113 -12.93 -1.86 -3.13
CA LEU A 113 -12.94 -2.22 -4.55
C LEU A 113 -14.27 -2.82 -4.98
N ASP A 114 -14.68 -2.55 -6.22
CA ASP A 114 -15.70 -3.32 -6.91
C ASP A 114 -15.05 -4.51 -7.62
N LEU A 115 -15.30 -5.71 -7.13
CA LEU A 115 -14.69 -6.96 -7.62
C LEU A 115 -15.54 -7.69 -8.67
N LYS A 116 -16.62 -7.08 -9.20
CA LYS A 116 -17.55 -7.76 -10.13
C LYS A 116 -16.87 -8.34 -11.37
N GLU A 117 -15.85 -7.64 -11.87
CA GLU A 117 -15.09 -8.06 -13.05
C GLU A 117 -13.81 -8.84 -12.71
N THR A 118 -13.51 -8.99 -11.41
CA THR A 118 -12.29 -9.63 -10.92
C THR A 118 -12.46 -11.15 -10.88
N LYS A 119 -11.61 -11.85 -11.63
CA LYS A 119 -11.59 -13.31 -11.64
C LYS A 119 -10.80 -13.86 -10.45
N VAL A 120 -9.66 -13.26 -10.13
CA VAL A 120 -8.74 -13.78 -9.12
C VAL A 120 -8.13 -12.66 -8.28
N VAL A 121 -8.09 -12.87 -6.97
CA VAL A 121 -7.31 -12.08 -6.01
C VAL A 121 -6.12 -12.90 -5.56
N CYS A 122 -4.91 -12.42 -5.83
CA CYS A 122 -3.65 -13.05 -5.42
C CYS A 122 -3.02 -12.29 -4.25
N ALA A 123 -2.63 -13.03 -3.22
CA ALA A 123 -1.86 -12.48 -2.10
C ALA A 123 -0.87 -13.53 -1.57
N ASP A 124 0.07 -13.11 -0.73
CA ASP A 124 1.04 -14.02 -0.14
C ASP A 124 0.43 -14.80 1.05
N LYS A 125 1.21 -15.75 1.61
CA LYS A 125 0.80 -16.55 2.78
C LYS A 125 0.58 -15.73 4.05
N GLY A 126 1.06 -14.49 4.12
CA GLY A 126 0.79 -13.56 5.21
C GLY A 126 -0.68 -13.17 5.30
N TYR A 127 -1.41 -13.29 4.19
CA TYR A 127 -2.83 -13.04 4.06
C TYR A 127 -3.70 -14.29 4.27
N ASP A 128 -3.11 -15.44 4.65
CA ASP A 128 -3.85 -16.68 4.87
C ASP A 128 -4.83 -16.55 6.05
N SER A 129 -6.11 -16.41 5.69
CA SER A 129 -7.24 -16.25 6.61
C SER A 129 -8.52 -16.72 5.94
N GLU A 130 -9.25 -17.62 6.56
CA GLU A 130 -10.50 -18.11 5.98
C GLU A 130 -11.59 -17.02 5.88
N PRO A 131 -11.77 -16.13 6.87
CA PRO A 131 -12.69 -15.00 6.72
C PRO A 131 -12.39 -14.12 5.50
N LEU A 132 -11.10 -13.88 5.20
CA LEU A 132 -10.71 -13.12 4.01
C LEU A 132 -11.04 -13.86 2.72
N ARG A 133 -10.80 -15.19 2.67
CA ARG A 133 -11.16 -16.01 1.51
C ARG A 133 -12.67 -16.02 1.28
N GLU A 134 -13.44 -16.11 2.35
CA GLU A 134 -14.92 -16.06 2.27
C GLU A 134 -15.41 -14.69 1.77
N GLN A 135 -14.80 -13.60 2.25
CA GLN A 135 -15.12 -12.26 1.77
C GLN A 135 -14.89 -12.15 0.25
N ILE A 136 -13.75 -12.64 -0.24
CA ILE A 136 -13.41 -12.65 -1.67
C ILE A 136 -14.40 -13.54 -2.44
N ARG A 137 -14.67 -14.76 -1.96
CA ARG A 137 -15.59 -15.69 -2.63
C ARG A 137 -17.03 -15.18 -2.73
N LYS A 138 -17.48 -14.41 -1.73
CA LYS A 138 -18.83 -13.80 -1.75
C LYS A 138 -19.04 -12.84 -2.93
N THR A 139 -17.97 -12.30 -3.50
CA THR A 139 -18.04 -11.47 -4.72
C THR A 139 -17.98 -12.28 -6.02
N GLY A 140 -17.92 -13.60 -5.94
CA GLY A 140 -17.74 -14.47 -7.12
C GLY A 140 -16.28 -14.64 -7.55
N THR A 141 -15.34 -14.05 -6.84
CA THR A 141 -13.93 -14.01 -7.18
C THR A 141 -13.15 -15.16 -6.53
N LYS A 142 -12.18 -15.73 -7.22
CA LYS A 142 -11.30 -16.78 -6.68
C LYS A 142 -10.20 -16.16 -5.79
N ALA A 143 -10.05 -16.68 -4.57
CA ALA A 143 -8.93 -16.32 -3.68
C ALA A 143 -7.72 -17.23 -3.96
N ASN A 144 -6.68 -16.71 -4.57
CA ASN A 144 -5.42 -17.40 -4.85
C ASN A 144 -4.35 -17.02 -3.81
N ILE A 145 -4.52 -17.52 -2.58
CA ILE A 145 -3.69 -17.23 -1.42
C ILE A 145 -3.16 -18.57 -0.88
N PRO A 146 -1.84 -18.78 -0.76
CA PRO A 146 -1.31 -20.02 -0.24
C PRO A 146 -1.61 -20.17 1.26
N LYS A 147 -1.80 -21.42 1.69
CA LYS A 147 -1.93 -21.75 3.11
C LYS A 147 -0.59 -21.63 3.81
N LYS A 148 -0.60 -21.28 5.08
CA LYS A 148 0.60 -21.29 5.93
C LYS A 148 1.14 -22.71 6.10
N THR A 149 2.43 -22.84 6.33
CA THR A 149 3.12 -24.12 6.45
C THR A 149 2.60 -25.00 7.59
N ASN A 150 2.03 -24.40 8.63
CA ASN A 150 1.41 -25.10 9.77
C ASN A 150 -0.10 -25.38 9.56
N SER A 151 -0.64 -25.12 8.37
CA SER A 151 -2.03 -25.48 8.04
C SER A 151 -2.14 -26.98 7.77
N GLN A 152 -3.25 -27.58 8.22
CA GLN A 152 -3.58 -28.97 7.89
C GLN A 152 -4.15 -29.14 6.48
N SER A 153 -4.48 -28.03 5.79
CA SER A 153 -5.05 -28.04 4.45
C SER A 153 -3.96 -27.90 3.40
N ASN A 154 -4.08 -28.65 2.30
CA ASN A 154 -3.21 -28.56 1.15
C ASN A 154 -3.44 -27.30 0.31
N ASN A 155 -2.51 -27.01 -0.62
CA ASN A 155 -2.55 -25.90 -1.56
C ASN A 155 -3.11 -26.29 -2.94
N ASP A 156 -3.97 -27.32 -3.02
CA ASP A 156 -4.50 -27.86 -4.28
C ASP A 156 -5.38 -26.83 -5.05
N HIS A 157 -5.91 -25.84 -4.34
CA HIS A 157 -6.71 -24.75 -4.90
C HIS A 157 -5.87 -23.67 -5.61
N MET A 158 -4.54 -23.73 -5.46
CA MET A 158 -3.63 -22.68 -5.93
C MET A 158 -3.40 -22.72 -7.44
N ASP A 159 -3.50 -21.58 -8.06
CA ASP A 159 -2.93 -21.33 -9.38
C ASP A 159 -1.51 -20.77 -9.20
N TRP A 160 -0.55 -21.64 -9.35
CA TRP A 160 0.87 -21.30 -9.17
C TRP A 160 1.43 -20.43 -10.30
N TYR A 161 0.82 -20.46 -11.49
CA TYR A 161 1.18 -19.56 -12.58
C TYR A 161 0.82 -18.12 -12.22
N LEU A 162 -0.42 -17.85 -11.84
CA LEU A 162 -0.86 -16.54 -11.39
C LEU A 162 -0.13 -16.10 -10.11
N TYR A 163 0.17 -17.04 -9.22
CA TYR A 163 0.95 -16.69 -8.01
C TYR A 163 2.35 -16.16 -8.34
N LYS A 164 3.01 -16.67 -9.38
CA LYS A 164 4.30 -16.15 -9.86
C LYS A 164 4.18 -14.71 -10.38
N ILE A 165 3.06 -14.37 -11.03
CA ILE A 165 2.80 -13.02 -11.56
C ILE A 165 2.66 -11.99 -10.43
N ARG A 166 2.47 -12.40 -9.18
CA ARG A 166 2.47 -11.51 -7.99
C ARG A 166 3.72 -10.63 -7.90
N HIS A 167 4.83 -10.96 -8.58
CA HIS A 167 6.01 -10.08 -8.66
C HIS A 167 5.67 -8.67 -9.20
N LEU A 168 4.53 -8.46 -9.86
CA LEU A 168 4.07 -7.16 -10.32
C LEU A 168 3.88 -6.17 -9.16
N VAL A 169 3.31 -6.61 -8.03
CA VAL A 169 3.17 -5.74 -6.85
C VAL A 169 4.54 -5.47 -6.21
N GLU A 170 5.45 -6.43 -6.21
CA GLU A 170 6.83 -6.27 -5.74
C GLU A 170 7.58 -5.24 -6.61
N ASN A 171 7.43 -5.33 -7.95
CA ASN A 171 7.98 -4.36 -8.89
C ASN A 171 7.44 -2.94 -8.64
N MET A 172 6.15 -2.82 -8.31
CA MET A 172 5.57 -1.52 -7.96
C MET A 172 6.18 -0.97 -6.67
N PHE A 173 6.40 -1.78 -5.64
CA PHE A 173 7.13 -1.35 -4.46
C PHE A 173 8.56 -0.92 -4.78
N CYS A 174 9.25 -1.63 -5.66
CA CYS A 174 10.59 -1.23 -6.11
C CYS A 174 10.57 0.14 -6.79
N ARG A 175 9.58 0.43 -7.64
CA ARG A 175 9.39 1.74 -8.28
C ARG A 175 9.11 2.83 -7.25
N LEU A 176 8.18 2.61 -6.33
CA LEU A 176 7.85 3.55 -5.25
C LEU A 176 9.07 3.86 -4.38
N LYS A 177 9.85 2.86 -4.01
CA LYS A 177 11.04 3.02 -3.15
C LYS A 177 12.25 3.70 -3.84
N GLN A 178 12.21 3.91 -5.16
CA GLN A 178 13.17 4.79 -5.83
C GLN A 178 13.03 6.26 -5.37
N PHE A 179 11.86 6.62 -4.84
CA PHE A 179 11.64 7.93 -4.23
C PHE A 179 12.05 7.88 -2.76
N ARG A 180 13.13 8.57 -2.41
CA ARG A 180 13.71 8.53 -1.07
C ARG A 180 12.72 8.90 0.03
N GLY A 181 11.84 9.86 -0.23
CA GLY A 181 10.79 10.29 0.71
C GLY A 181 9.73 9.21 0.97
N ILE A 182 9.57 8.24 0.04
CA ILE A 182 8.70 7.08 0.22
C ILE A 182 9.46 5.94 0.88
N ALA A 183 10.68 5.65 0.41
CA ALA A 183 11.52 4.58 0.95
C ALA A 183 11.89 4.76 2.43
N THR A 184 12.00 6.03 2.87
CA THR A 184 12.17 6.41 4.27
C THR A 184 11.16 7.49 4.59
N ARG A 185 10.27 7.22 5.54
CA ARG A 185 9.24 8.17 5.95
C ARG A 185 9.83 9.26 6.83
N TYR A 186 9.81 10.51 6.35
CA TYR A 186 10.17 11.72 7.11
C TYR A 186 8.95 12.47 7.61
N ASP A 187 7.79 12.28 6.99
CA ASP A 187 6.55 12.97 7.36
C ASP A 187 6.02 12.52 8.72
N LYS A 188 5.80 13.46 9.62
CA LYS A 188 5.19 13.21 10.93
C LYS A 188 3.73 12.79 10.80
N LEU A 189 2.97 13.48 9.91
CA LEU A 189 1.55 13.22 9.73
C LEU A 189 1.32 12.08 8.73
N LYS A 190 0.51 11.09 9.12
CA LYS A 190 0.09 9.98 8.25
C LYS A 190 -0.43 10.48 6.91
N ARG A 191 -1.34 11.50 6.93
CA ARG A 191 -1.96 12.06 5.73
C ARG A 191 -0.94 12.64 4.74
N ASN A 192 0.14 13.27 5.24
CA ASN A 192 1.18 13.84 4.39
C ASN A 192 2.00 12.74 3.73
N TYR A 193 2.39 11.74 4.51
CA TYR A 193 3.07 10.57 3.96
C TYR A 193 2.20 9.82 2.94
N GLN A 194 0.91 9.62 3.24
CA GLN A 194 -0.04 9.01 2.31
C GLN A 194 -0.20 9.82 1.01
N SER A 195 -0.07 11.14 1.09
CA SER A 195 -0.12 12.02 -0.08
C SER A 195 1.20 12.05 -0.88
N SER A 196 2.28 11.54 -0.30
CA SER A 196 3.59 11.42 -0.96
C SER A 196 3.76 10.06 -1.67
N VAL A 197 3.08 9.03 -1.18
CA VAL A 197 2.97 7.69 -1.79
C VAL A 197 2.08 7.73 -3.01
#